data_993178e31e7fb441715945c64fe75bf7
#
_entry.id   993178e31e7fb441715945c64fe75bf7
#
_cell.length_a   1.000
_cell.length_b   1.000
_cell.length_c   1.000
_cell.angle_alpha   90.00
_cell.angle_beta   90.00
_cell.angle_gamma   90.00
#
_symmetry.space_group_name_H-M   'P 1'
#
loop_
_entity.id
_entity.type
_entity.pdbx_description
1 polymer ?
#
loop_
_entity_poly.entity_id
_entity_poly.type
_entity_poly.pdbx_seq_one_letter_code
_entity_poly.pdbx_strand_id
1 'polypeptide(L)'
;GATGSVLSDNQQRXRQTLAARGIIVSYETIRKWVGKFGTNYAATIRRDRPAPSDKWHLDEVVIPIRGRKFWLWRAIDSNGDVLDILVQSRRNTRAAKRFFRKLFKQHGRPRVVITDKLGSYSAALKSLAPGIEHRRHKSLNNRSEGSHRPTRRREKIMARFKSPGQAQLFLSIHDQVQTVFRPRRHKLSAPAYRQSRSDAHGIWDDITSELKAV
;
A
#
# COMPACT_ATOMS: atom_id res chain seq x y z
N GLY A 1 5.22 -38.09 2.89
CA GLY A 1 4.08 -37.33 3.30
C GLY A 1 4.00 -36.08 2.45
N ALA A 2 3.00 -36.00 1.55
CA ALA A 2 2.81 -34.83 0.70
C ALA A 2 2.32 -33.63 1.53
N THR A 3 3.17 -32.68 1.79
CA THR A 3 2.78 -31.39 2.33
C THR A 3 2.16 -30.57 1.19
N GLY A 4 0.91 -30.86 0.88
CA GLY A 4 0.13 -30.05 -0.05
C GLY A 4 -0.04 -28.66 0.53
N SER A 5 0.63 -27.66 -0.07
CA SER A 5 0.41 -26.26 0.27
C SER A 5 -1.04 -25.91 -0.07
N VAL A 6 -1.85 -25.69 0.95
CA VAL A 6 -3.23 -25.21 0.77
C VAL A 6 -3.16 -23.81 0.14
N LEU A 7 -3.61 -23.70 -1.09
CA LEU A 7 -3.71 -22.40 -1.78
C LEU A 7 -4.75 -21.53 -1.08
N SER A 8 -4.46 -20.26 -0.91
CA SER A 8 -5.47 -19.32 -0.40
C SER A 8 -6.61 -19.19 -1.43
N ASP A 9 -7.83 -18.93 -0.96
CA ASP A 9 -9.03 -18.79 -1.79
C ASP A 9 -8.81 -17.85 -3.01
N ASN A 10 -8.09 -16.77 -2.80
CA ASN A 10 -7.83 -15.81 -3.87
C ASN A 10 -6.87 -16.35 -4.94
N GLN A 11 -5.91 -17.17 -4.53
CA GLN A 11 -4.98 -17.81 -5.46
C GLN A 11 -5.72 -18.86 -6.30
N GLN A 12 -6.62 -19.58 -5.66
CA GLN A 12 -7.49 -20.53 -6.34
C GLN A 12 -8.40 -19.82 -7.33
N ARG A 13 -9.03 -18.76 -6.95
CA ARG A 13 -9.83 -17.93 -7.82
C ARG A 13 -9.06 -17.35 -9.02
N UNK A 14 -7.89 -17.04 -8.92
CA UNK A 14 -7.16 -16.57 -9.86
C UNK A 14 -6.90 -17.48 -10.85
N ARG A 15 -6.49 -18.56 -10.37
CA ARG A 15 -6.25 -19.70 -11.27
C ARG A 15 -7.51 -20.10 -12.03
N GLN A 16 -8.63 -20.21 -11.35
CA GLN A 16 -9.92 -20.55 -11.99
C GLN A 16 -10.31 -19.53 -13.06
N THR A 17 -10.16 -18.25 -12.78
CA THR A 17 -10.47 -17.18 -13.75
C THR A 17 -9.57 -17.27 -14.98
N LEU A 18 -8.30 -17.59 -14.81
CA LEU A 18 -7.35 -17.76 -15.92
C LEU A 18 -7.68 -19.06 -16.69
N ALA A 19 -7.97 -20.13 -15.97
CA ALA A 19 -8.31 -21.41 -16.59
C ALA A 19 -9.60 -21.32 -17.44
N ALA A 20 -10.58 -20.54 -16.98
CA ALA A 20 -11.81 -20.27 -17.73
C ALA A 20 -11.55 -19.52 -19.05
N ARG A 21 -10.36 -18.91 -19.20
CA ARG A 21 -9.89 -18.24 -20.41
C ARG A 21 -8.85 -19.07 -21.16
N GLY A 22 -8.73 -20.35 -20.85
CA GLY A 22 -7.78 -21.27 -21.49
C GLY A 22 -6.33 -21.10 -21.00
N ILE A 23 -6.08 -20.31 -19.96
CA ILE A 23 -4.73 -20.04 -19.46
C ILE A 23 -4.49 -20.88 -18.20
N ILE A 24 -3.75 -21.97 -18.38
CA ILE A 24 -3.46 -22.90 -17.27
C ILE A 24 -2.07 -22.57 -16.70
N VAL A 25 -2.03 -22.04 -15.49
CA VAL A 25 -0.78 -21.62 -14.84
C VAL A 25 -0.72 -22.10 -13.38
N SER A 26 0.50 -22.32 -12.91
CA SER A 26 0.73 -22.66 -11.50
C SER A 26 0.66 -21.41 -10.62
N TYR A 27 0.46 -21.59 -9.34
CA TYR A 27 0.57 -20.51 -8.35
C TYR A 27 1.94 -19.84 -8.41
N GLU A 28 2.99 -20.63 -8.58
CA GLU A 28 4.35 -20.12 -8.63
C GLU A 28 4.55 -19.22 -9.85
N THR A 29 3.94 -19.55 -10.98
CA THR A 29 3.94 -18.68 -12.17
C THR A 29 3.29 -17.33 -11.85
N ILE A 30 2.11 -17.33 -11.21
CA ILE A 30 1.43 -16.09 -10.82
C ILE A 30 2.32 -15.28 -9.87
N ARG A 31 2.96 -15.93 -8.90
CA ARG A 31 3.87 -15.29 -7.95
C ARG A 31 5.05 -14.63 -8.66
N LYS A 32 5.64 -15.31 -9.63
CA LYS A 32 6.74 -14.78 -10.47
C LYS A 32 6.27 -13.58 -11.28
N TRP A 33 5.07 -13.65 -11.86
CA TRP A 33 4.49 -12.53 -12.61
C TRP A 33 4.27 -11.29 -11.74
N VAL A 34 3.76 -11.45 -10.53
CA VAL A 34 3.60 -10.33 -9.59
C VAL A 34 4.96 -9.71 -9.28
N GLY A 35 6.00 -10.53 -9.09
CA GLY A 35 7.35 -10.04 -8.85
C GLY A 35 7.95 -9.33 -10.05
N LYS A 36 7.73 -9.87 -11.26
CA LYS A 36 8.30 -9.35 -12.49
C LYS A 36 7.60 -8.05 -12.96
N PHE A 37 6.28 -8.05 -12.98
CA PHE A 37 5.50 -6.97 -13.58
C PHE A 37 4.90 -5.99 -12.57
N GLY A 38 4.60 -6.45 -11.35
CA GLY A 38 3.86 -5.67 -10.36
C GLY A 38 4.55 -4.37 -9.96
N THR A 39 5.88 -4.35 -9.93
CA THR A 39 6.65 -3.14 -9.62
C THR A 39 6.47 -2.07 -10.69
N ASN A 40 6.43 -2.49 -11.96
CA ASN A 40 6.23 -1.57 -13.09
C ASN A 40 4.82 -0.98 -13.03
N TYR A 41 3.78 -1.81 -12.84
CA TYR A 41 2.42 -1.32 -12.64
C TYR A 41 2.34 -0.31 -11.49
N ALA A 42 2.94 -0.63 -10.35
CA ALA A 42 2.94 0.27 -9.19
C ALA A 42 3.70 1.58 -9.46
N ALA A 43 4.74 1.53 -10.28
CA ALA A 43 5.51 2.72 -10.67
C ALA A 43 4.69 3.62 -11.60
N THR A 44 4.03 3.03 -12.61
CA THR A 44 3.15 3.76 -13.53
C THR A 44 2.00 4.43 -12.76
N ILE A 45 1.31 3.69 -11.89
CA ILE A 45 0.24 4.25 -11.05
C ILE A 45 0.75 5.46 -10.23
N ARG A 46 1.95 5.35 -9.64
CA ARG A 46 2.51 6.46 -8.86
C ARG A 46 2.88 7.67 -9.72
N ARG A 47 3.38 7.43 -10.93
CA ARG A 47 3.77 8.48 -11.86
C ARG A 47 2.54 9.30 -12.32
N ASP A 48 1.46 8.59 -12.65
CA ASP A 48 0.32 9.18 -13.35
C ASP A 48 -0.77 9.72 -12.41
N ARG A 49 -0.67 9.40 -11.12
CA ARG A 49 -1.64 9.90 -10.15
C ARG A 49 -1.46 11.40 -9.90
N PRO A 50 -2.53 12.12 -9.53
CA PRO A 50 -2.41 13.53 -9.13
C PRO A 50 -1.43 13.73 -7.97
N ALA A 51 -0.86 14.92 -7.87
CA ALA A 51 0.03 15.27 -6.75
C ALA A 51 -0.69 15.06 -5.41
N PRO A 52 0.02 14.54 -4.40
CA PRO A 52 -0.58 14.35 -3.08
C PRO A 52 -1.03 15.67 -2.46
N SER A 53 -2.07 15.61 -1.64
CA SER A 53 -2.47 16.78 -0.86
C SER A 53 -1.35 17.17 0.13
N ASP A 54 -1.38 18.41 0.60
CA ASP A 54 -0.37 19.00 1.48
C ASP A 54 -0.44 18.53 2.94
N LYS A 55 -1.36 17.60 3.24
CA LYS A 55 -1.57 17.08 4.59
C LYS A 55 -1.46 15.57 4.58
N TRP A 56 -0.51 15.02 5.35
CA TRP A 56 -0.24 13.59 5.38
C TRP A 56 -0.55 13.00 6.75
N HIS A 57 -1.07 11.78 6.74
CA HIS A 57 -1.34 10.98 7.94
C HIS A 57 -0.40 9.78 7.95
N LEU A 58 0.33 9.60 9.03
CA LEU A 58 1.26 8.48 9.16
C LEU A 58 0.87 7.60 10.35
N ASP A 59 1.06 6.31 10.17
CA ASP A 59 0.78 5.32 11.21
C ASP A 59 1.67 4.10 10.99
N GLU A 60 1.83 3.29 12.03
CA GLU A 60 2.54 2.03 11.90
C GLU A 60 1.83 0.92 12.66
N VAL A 61 1.80 -0.26 12.06
CA VAL A 61 1.19 -1.44 12.68
C VAL A 61 2.17 -2.59 12.69
N VAL A 62 2.03 -3.45 13.69
CA VAL A 62 2.84 -4.67 13.78
C VAL A 62 2.34 -5.69 12.75
N ILE A 63 3.26 -6.27 12.00
CA ILE A 63 3.01 -7.44 11.16
C ILE A 63 3.94 -8.58 11.63
N PRO A 64 3.39 -9.71 12.04
CA PRO A 64 4.22 -10.86 12.44
C PRO A 64 4.71 -11.62 11.19
N ILE A 65 6.01 -11.87 11.13
CA ILE A 65 6.62 -12.63 10.03
C ILE A 65 7.53 -13.70 10.66
N ARG A 66 7.17 -14.98 10.50
CA ARG A 66 7.91 -16.11 11.08
C ARG A 66 8.17 -15.93 12.58
N GLY A 67 7.13 -15.55 13.33
CA GLY A 67 7.24 -15.39 14.78
C GLY A 67 7.90 -14.10 15.24
N ARG A 68 8.52 -13.34 14.34
CA ARG A 68 9.19 -12.06 14.68
C ARG A 68 8.29 -10.87 14.35
N LYS A 69 8.34 -9.84 15.18
CA LYS A 69 7.60 -8.59 14.96
C LYS A 69 8.32 -7.70 13.98
N PHE A 70 7.59 -7.25 12.95
CA PHE A 70 8.00 -6.19 12.03
C PHE A 70 6.96 -5.08 12.08
N TRP A 71 7.35 -3.90 11.65
CA TRP A 71 6.49 -2.71 11.66
C TRP A 71 6.25 -2.27 10.22
N LEU A 72 4.97 -2.22 9.84
CA LEU A 72 4.56 -1.63 8.57
C LEU A 72 4.25 -0.16 8.82
N TRP A 73 5.15 0.68 8.38
CA TRP A 73 4.97 2.13 8.36
C TRP A 73 4.19 2.49 7.11
N ARG A 74 3.18 3.33 7.24
CA ARG A 74 2.32 3.73 6.13
C ARG A 74 2.04 5.23 6.20
N ALA A 75 2.06 5.88 5.04
CA ALA A 75 1.66 7.27 4.89
C ALA A 75 0.52 7.35 3.88
N ILE A 76 -0.49 8.11 4.22
CA ILE A 76 -1.60 8.44 3.32
C ILE A 76 -1.78 9.95 3.30
N ASP A 77 -2.32 10.48 2.23
CA ASP A 77 -2.66 11.90 2.17
C ASP A 77 -4.07 12.16 2.75
N SER A 78 -4.50 13.42 2.76
CA SER A 78 -5.83 13.78 3.27
C SER A 78 -6.95 13.25 2.38
N ASN A 79 -6.63 12.80 1.19
CA ASN A 79 -7.58 12.13 0.31
C ASN A 79 -7.73 10.65 0.66
N GLY A 80 -6.79 10.08 1.41
CA GLY A 80 -6.77 8.66 1.77
C GLY A 80 -5.94 7.81 0.81
N ASP A 81 -5.28 8.45 -0.15
CA ASP A 81 -4.44 7.75 -1.12
C ASP A 81 -3.11 7.39 -0.47
N VAL A 82 -2.68 6.15 -0.69
CA VAL A 82 -1.44 5.66 -0.09
C VAL A 82 -0.24 6.30 -0.79
N LEU A 83 0.51 7.10 -0.06
CA LEU A 83 1.75 7.71 -0.54
C LEU A 83 2.84 6.65 -0.67
N ASP A 84 3.11 5.96 0.43
CA ASP A 84 4.12 4.91 0.43
C ASP A 84 4.01 4.06 1.70
N ILE A 85 4.74 2.93 1.68
CA ILE A 85 4.86 2.04 2.84
C ILE A 85 6.33 1.65 3.04
N LEU A 86 6.66 1.23 4.27
CA LEU A 86 7.99 0.71 4.58
C LEU A 86 7.90 -0.34 5.68
N VAL A 87 8.37 -1.55 5.40
CA VAL A 87 8.46 -2.62 6.39
C VAL A 87 9.81 -2.55 7.08
N GLN A 88 9.82 -2.45 8.41
CA GLN A 88 11.05 -2.34 9.19
C GLN A 88 10.99 -3.22 10.45
N SER A 89 12.16 -3.65 10.91
CA SER A 89 12.27 -4.47 12.13
C SER A 89 12.16 -3.63 13.41
N ARG A 90 12.30 -2.34 13.34
CA ARG A 90 12.32 -1.46 14.51
C ARG A 90 11.28 -0.33 14.42
N ARG A 91 10.84 0.14 15.62
CA ARG A 91 9.90 1.25 15.79
C ARG A 91 10.60 2.34 16.61
N ASN A 92 11.54 3.02 15.99
CA ASN A 92 12.34 4.05 16.66
C ASN A 92 12.57 5.26 15.74
N THR A 93 13.24 6.30 16.26
CA THR A 93 13.52 7.54 15.53
C THR A 93 14.28 7.30 14.22
N ARG A 94 15.23 6.35 14.21
CA ARG A 94 15.99 6.02 13.00
C ARG A 94 15.07 5.45 11.91
N ALA A 95 14.15 4.57 12.31
CA ALA A 95 13.14 4.01 11.40
C ALA A 95 12.21 5.10 10.87
N ALA A 96 11.74 6.00 11.73
CA ALA A 96 10.90 7.14 11.33
C ALA A 96 11.65 8.06 10.34
N LYS A 97 12.92 8.39 10.63
CA LYS A 97 13.76 9.21 9.73
C LYS A 97 13.90 8.56 8.36
N ARG A 98 14.16 7.24 8.31
CA ARG A 98 14.28 6.50 7.05
C ARG A 98 12.99 6.62 6.23
N PHE A 99 11.83 6.49 6.88
CA PHE A 99 10.53 6.58 6.21
C PHE A 99 10.27 8.00 5.70
N PHE A 100 10.49 9.03 6.53
CA PHE A 100 10.31 10.43 6.10
C PHE A 100 11.24 10.80 4.94
N ARG A 101 12.52 10.38 4.96
CA ARG A 101 13.44 10.64 3.85
C ARG A 101 12.90 10.05 2.54
N LYS A 102 12.35 8.83 2.61
CA LYS A 102 11.75 8.18 1.44
C LYS A 102 10.57 9.00 0.92
N LEU A 103 9.66 9.41 1.81
CA LEU A 103 8.49 10.19 1.45
C LEU A 103 8.87 11.55 0.86
N PHE A 104 9.77 12.28 1.52
CA PHE A 104 10.19 13.62 1.08
C PHE A 104 10.90 13.57 -0.28
N LYS A 105 11.68 12.51 -0.52
CA LYS A 105 12.34 12.32 -1.82
C LYS A 105 11.34 12.12 -2.94
N GLN A 106 10.24 11.41 -2.68
CA GLN A 106 9.25 11.06 -3.70
C GLN A 106 8.20 12.14 -3.93
N HIS A 107 7.81 12.85 -2.88
CA HIS A 107 6.60 13.70 -2.90
C HIS A 107 6.84 15.14 -2.45
N GLY A 108 8.09 15.50 -2.14
CA GLY A 108 8.35 16.79 -1.52
C GLY A 108 7.93 16.81 -0.05
N ARG A 109 7.81 18.00 0.53
CA ARG A 109 7.43 18.16 1.92
C ARG A 109 5.99 18.66 2.02
N PRO A 110 5.14 18.03 2.87
CA PRO A 110 3.79 18.54 3.08
C PRO A 110 3.81 19.75 4.03
N ARG A 111 2.74 20.49 4.05
CA ARG A 111 2.55 21.55 5.04
C ARG A 111 2.28 20.95 6.43
N VAL A 112 1.48 19.86 6.51
CA VAL A 112 1.06 19.26 7.78
C VAL A 112 1.33 17.76 7.79
N VAL A 113 1.89 17.27 8.89
CA VAL A 113 1.99 15.83 9.16
C VAL A 113 1.17 15.50 10.43
N ILE A 114 0.29 14.53 10.31
CA ILE A 114 -0.54 14.04 11.43
C ILE A 114 -0.07 12.64 11.79
N THR A 115 0.20 12.40 13.06
CA THR A 115 0.61 11.08 13.56
C THR A 115 -0.10 10.79 14.89
N ASP A 116 0.02 9.55 15.34
CA ASP A 116 -0.29 9.22 16.72
C ASP A 116 0.73 9.91 17.68
N LYS A 117 0.70 9.57 18.95
CA LYS A 117 1.55 10.18 19.97
C LYS A 117 2.97 9.61 20.03
N LEU A 118 3.39 8.74 19.09
CA LEU A 118 4.72 8.13 19.10
C LEU A 118 5.82 9.20 19.00
N GLY A 119 6.69 9.24 20.00
CA GLY A 119 7.78 10.23 20.08
C GLY A 119 8.78 10.17 18.93
N SER A 120 8.95 9.00 18.32
CA SER A 120 9.85 8.81 17.18
C SER A 120 9.53 9.73 16.00
N TYR A 121 8.24 10.01 15.75
CA TYR A 121 7.83 10.91 14.67
C TYR A 121 8.28 12.35 14.96
N SER A 122 8.04 12.83 16.18
CA SER A 122 8.43 14.20 16.58
C SER A 122 9.94 14.40 16.46
N ALA A 123 10.71 13.47 17.00
CA ALA A 123 12.18 13.55 16.96
C ALA A 123 12.69 13.50 15.51
N ALA A 124 12.05 12.69 14.65
CA ALA A 124 12.43 12.59 13.24
C ALA A 124 12.10 13.88 12.47
N LEU A 125 10.91 14.45 12.67
CA LEU A 125 10.49 15.67 11.97
C LEU A 125 11.30 16.89 12.41
N LYS A 126 11.54 17.07 13.72
CA LYS A 126 12.41 18.15 14.22
C LYS A 126 13.78 18.13 13.54
N SER A 127 14.31 16.93 13.28
CA SER A 127 15.64 16.76 12.68
C SER A 127 15.66 16.94 11.17
N LEU A 128 14.58 16.54 10.45
CA LEU A 128 14.60 16.48 8.98
C LEU A 128 13.86 17.66 8.33
N ALA A 129 12.87 18.21 9.02
CA ALA A 129 11.98 19.21 8.42
C ALA A 129 11.28 20.02 9.53
N PRO A 130 12.03 20.86 10.26
CA PRO A 130 11.47 21.61 11.41
C PRO A 130 10.36 22.57 11.05
N GLY A 131 10.23 22.97 9.79
CA GLY A 131 9.16 23.86 9.32
C GLY A 131 7.82 23.17 9.05
N ILE A 132 7.74 21.83 9.15
CA ILE A 132 6.48 21.12 8.93
C ILE A 132 5.63 21.20 10.21
N GLU A 133 4.36 21.58 10.07
CA GLU A 133 3.41 21.56 11.18
C GLU A 133 3.13 20.10 11.59
N HIS A 134 3.51 19.72 12.80
CA HIS A 134 3.31 18.36 13.30
C HIS A 134 2.15 18.29 14.29
N ARG A 135 1.06 17.64 13.92
CA ARG A 135 -0.11 17.41 14.77
C ARG A 135 -0.08 16.00 15.34
N ARG A 136 0.04 15.90 16.66
CA ARG A 136 0.11 14.63 17.39
C ARG A 136 -1.22 14.38 18.09
N HIS A 137 -2.13 13.70 17.41
CA HIS A 137 -3.45 13.48 18.00
C HIS A 137 -4.04 12.16 17.52
N LYS A 138 -4.42 11.29 18.47
CA LYS A 138 -4.94 9.96 18.13
C LYS A 138 -6.20 10.04 17.25
N SER A 139 -7.19 10.83 17.64
CA SER A 139 -8.45 10.91 16.89
C SER A 139 -8.29 11.51 15.49
N LEU A 140 -7.34 12.41 15.27
CA LEU A 140 -7.07 12.98 13.96
C LEU A 140 -6.41 11.95 13.02
N ASN A 141 -5.88 10.86 13.58
CA ASN A 141 -5.18 9.83 12.80
C ASN A 141 -6.05 8.61 12.46
N ASN A 142 -7.34 8.61 12.81
CA ASN A 142 -8.27 7.50 12.54
C ASN A 142 -8.29 7.10 11.05
N ARG A 143 -8.07 8.07 10.17
CA ARG A 143 -7.99 7.83 8.71
C ARG A 143 -6.85 6.86 8.38
N SER A 144 -5.68 7.08 8.99
CA SER A 144 -4.52 6.21 8.79
C SER A 144 -4.78 4.82 9.39
N GLU A 145 -5.38 4.76 10.58
CA GLU A 145 -5.73 3.47 11.21
C GLU A 145 -6.65 2.65 10.28
N GLY A 146 -7.66 3.31 9.68
CA GLY A 146 -8.57 2.66 8.74
C GLY A 146 -7.87 2.14 7.48
N SER A 147 -6.81 2.80 7.06
CA SER A 147 -6.05 2.43 5.84
C SER A 147 -5.34 1.09 5.96
N HIS A 148 -5.11 0.59 7.19
CA HIS A 148 -4.47 -0.71 7.40
C HIS A 148 -5.44 -1.89 7.25
N ARG A 149 -6.76 -1.66 7.23
CA ARG A 149 -7.76 -2.75 7.13
C ARG A 149 -7.58 -3.63 5.88
N PRO A 150 -7.38 -3.09 4.67
CA PRO A 150 -7.14 -3.93 3.49
C PRO A 150 -5.90 -4.79 3.65
N THR A 151 -4.81 -4.23 4.20
CA THR A 151 -3.56 -4.96 4.46
C THR A 151 -3.80 -6.13 5.42
N ARG A 152 -4.52 -5.88 6.53
CA ARG A 152 -4.82 -6.92 7.52
C ARG A 152 -5.65 -8.04 6.91
N ARG A 153 -6.65 -7.68 6.10
CA ARG A 153 -7.49 -8.66 5.42
C ARG A 153 -6.65 -9.53 4.47
N ARG A 154 -5.76 -8.92 3.69
CA ARG A 154 -4.89 -9.65 2.77
C ARG A 154 -3.87 -10.52 3.50
N GLU A 155 -3.27 -10.02 4.57
CA GLU A 155 -2.34 -10.77 5.42
C GLU A 155 -3.00 -12.06 5.92
N LYS A 156 -4.23 -11.97 6.39
CA LYS A 156 -5.00 -13.11 6.89
C LYS A 156 -5.29 -14.12 5.76
N ILE A 157 -5.80 -13.65 4.61
CA ILE A 157 -6.12 -14.48 3.45
C ILE A 157 -4.87 -15.20 2.91
N MET A 158 -3.71 -14.54 2.93
CA MET A 158 -2.44 -15.09 2.41
C MET A 158 -1.73 -15.99 3.42
N ALA A 159 -2.36 -16.30 4.56
CA ALA A 159 -1.73 -17.08 5.65
C ALA A 159 -0.39 -16.47 6.08
N ARG A 160 -0.36 -15.14 6.19
CA ARG A 160 0.78 -14.32 6.63
C ARG A 160 1.92 -14.23 5.60
N PHE A 161 2.84 -13.31 5.85
CA PHE A 161 4.01 -13.11 4.99
C PHE A 161 5.16 -14.04 5.36
N LYS A 162 5.91 -14.51 4.37
CA LYS A 162 7.03 -15.44 4.57
C LYS A 162 8.35 -14.72 4.83
N SER A 163 8.48 -13.43 4.43
CA SER A 163 9.67 -12.62 4.69
C SER A 163 9.33 -11.12 4.66
N PRO A 164 10.17 -10.26 5.29
CA PRO A 164 9.98 -8.81 5.20
C PRO A 164 10.06 -8.29 3.75
N GLY A 165 10.95 -8.86 2.93
CA GLY A 165 11.05 -8.50 1.51
C GLY A 165 9.78 -8.83 0.75
N GLN A 166 9.21 -10.01 0.97
CA GLN A 166 7.92 -10.39 0.37
C GLN A 166 6.81 -9.44 0.82
N ALA A 167 6.77 -9.10 2.11
CA ALA A 167 5.77 -8.17 2.65
C ALA A 167 5.92 -6.79 2.00
N GLN A 168 7.16 -6.28 1.93
CA GLN A 168 7.44 -4.98 1.32
C GLN A 168 7.00 -4.95 -0.16
N LEU A 169 7.43 -5.95 -0.93
CA LEU A 169 7.09 -6.05 -2.37
C LEU A 169 5.57 -6.12 -2.57
N PHE A 170 4.92 -7.07 -1.90
CA PHE A 170 3.48 -7.26 -2.05
C PHE A 170 2.70 -6.00 -1.67
N LEU A 171 3.00 -5.42 -0.51
CA LEU A 171 2.23 -4.27 0.00
C LEU A 171 2.47 -3.02 -0.85
N SER A 172 3.70 -2.82 -1.35
CA SER A 172 3.97 -1.66 -2.21
C SER A 172 3.24 -1.74 -3.55
N ILE A 173 2.98 -2.93 -4.06
CA ILE A 173 2.19 -3.15 -5.28
C ILE A 173 0.69 -3.05 -4.95
N HIS A 174 0.25 -3.84 -3.98
CA HIS A 174 -1.16 -3.96 -3.59
C HIS A 174 -1.77 -2.59 -3.24
N ASP A 175 -1.05 -1.76 -2.49
CA ASP A 175 -1.58 -0.48 -2.05
C ASP A 175 -1.77 0.50 -3.23
N GLN A 176 -0.86 0.48 -4.21
CA GLN A 176 -1.02 1.32 -5.42
C GLN A 176 -2.22 0.84 -6.26
N VAL A 177 -2.33 -0.46 -6.48
CA VAL A 177 -3.48 -1.03 -7.21
C VAL A 177 -4.79 -0.69 -6.47
N GLN A 178 -4.81 -0.79 -5.14
CA GLN A 178 -5.99 -0.44 -4.35
C GLN A 178 -6.38 1.05 -4.51
N THR A 179 -5.43 1.93 -4.72
CA THR A 179 -5.71 3.36 -4.95
C THR A 179 -6.56 3.54 -6.22
N VAL A 180 -6.28 2.78 -7.28
CA VAL A 180 -7.05 2.84 -8.53
C VAL A 180 -8.49 2.32 -8.32
N PHE A 181 -8.65 1.18 -7.62
CA PHE A 181 -9.94 0.47 -7.59
C PHE A 181 -10.81 0.76 -6.35
N ARG A 182 -10.42 1.70 -5.49
CA ARG A 182 -11.17 2.02 -4.27
C ARG A 182 -11.63 3.48 -4.22
N PRO A 183 -12.60 3.86 -5.05
CA PRO A 183 -13.16 5.20 -4.95
C PRO A 183 -13.81 5.42 -3.57
N ARG A 184 -13.82 6.66 -3.12
CA ARG A 184 -14.29 7.04 -1.77
C ARG A 184 -15.82 7.06 -1.73
N ARG A 185 -16.41 5.90 -1.52
CA ARG A 185 -17.86 5.72 -1.54
C ARG A 185 -18.60 6.74 -0.65
N HIS A 186 -18.03 7.06 0.53
CA HIS A 186 -18.64 7.99 1.48
C HIS A 186 -18.69 9.46 1.00
N LYS A 187 -18.00 9.76 -0.11
CA LYS A 187 -17.96 11.11 -0.70
C LYS A 187 -18.68 11.17 -2.05
N LEU A 188 -19.25 10.07 -2.50
CA LEU A 188 -19.82 9.95 -3.84
C LEU A 188 -21.29 9.51 -3.76
N SER A 189 -22.12 10.10 -4.61
CA SER A 189 -23.46 9.58 -4.85
C SER A 189 -23.37 8.20 -5.53
N ALA A 190 -24.46 7.46 -5.56
CA ALA A 190 -24.46 6.13 -6.17
C ALA A 190 -24.10 6.18 -7.68
N PRO A 191 -24.64 7.11 -8.48
CA PRO A 191 -24.19 7.25 -9.89
C PRO A 191 -22.71 7.59 -10.02
N ALA A 192 -22.22 8.57 -9.23
CA ALA A 192 -20.81 8.97 -9.26
C ALA A 192 -19.88 7.82 -8.84
N TYR A 193 -20.32 6.99 -7.89
CA TYR A 193 -19.55 5.81 -7.48
C TYR A 193 -19.45 4.78 -8.61
N ARG A 194 -20.57 4.53 -9.33
CA ARG A 194 -20.56 3.62 -10.48
C ARG A 194 -19.62 4.15 -11.57
N GLN A 195 -19.71 5.45 -11.86
CA GLN A 195 -18.85 6.09 -12.86
C GLN A 195 -17.39 5.97 -12.47
N SER A 196 -17.03 6.31 -11.23
CA SER A 196 -15.65 6.21 -10.73
C SER A 196 -15.10 4.78 -10.81
N ARG A 197 -15.96 3.77 -10.67
CA ARG A 197 -15.53 2.38 -10.86
C ARG A 197 -15.28 2.04 -12.32
N SER A 198 -16.11 2.56 -13.22
CA SER A 198 -15.88 2.42 -14.67
C SER A 198 -14.57 3.09 -15.08
N ASP A 199 -14.34 4.32 -14.59
CA ASP A 199 -13.12 5.09 -14.85
C ASP A 199 -11.87 4.33 -14.39
N ALA A 200 -11.96 3.64 -13.23
CA ALA A 200 -10.86 2.85 -12.70
C ALA A 200 -10.47 1.71 -13.64
N HIS A 201 -11.43 1.12 -14.35
CA HIS A 201 -11.11 0.09 -15.37
C HIS A 201 -10.46 0.72 -16.59
N GLY A 202 -10.92 1.89 -17.04
CA GLY A 202 -10.28 2.64 -18.12
C GLY A 202 -8.81 2.97 -17.79
N ILE A 203 -8.59 3.54 -16.62
CA ILE A 203 -7.22 3.83 -16.12
C ILE A 203 -6.37 2.56 -16.13
N TRP A 204 -6.93 1.44 -15.68
CA TRP A 204 -6.21 0.17 -15.64
C TRP A 204 -5.87 -0.33 -17.04
N ASP A 205 -6.79 -0.19 -17.99
CA ASP A 205 -6.57 -0.58 -19.39
C ASP A 205 -5.45 0.28 -20.02
N ASP A 206 -5.44 1.58 -19.76
CA ASP A 206 -4.38 2.48 -20.23
C ASP A 206 -3.01 2.03 -19.68
N ILE A 207 -2.91 1.79 -18.37
CA ILE A 207 -1.67 1.33 -17.71
C ILE A 207 -1.20 0.01 -18.31
N THR A 208 -2.11 -0.94 -18.52
CA THR A 208 -1.73 -2.26 -19.04
C THR A 208 -1.33 -2.19 -20.50
N SER A 209 -1.94 -1.32 -21.28
CA SER A 209 -1.60 -1.13 -22.71
C SER A 209 -0.22 -0.49 -22.85
N GLU A 210 0.08 0.54 -22.07
CA GLU A 210 1.41 1.16 -22.04
C GLU A 210 2.50 0.14 -21.73
N LEU A 211 2.27 -0.71 -20.72
CA LEU A 211 3.28 -1.70 -20.29
C LEU A 211 3.43 -2.88 -21.23
N LYS A 212 2.45 -3.12 -22.14
CA LYS A 212 2.58 -4.12 -23.20
C LYS A 212 3.41 -3.60 -24.38
N ALA A 213 3.46 -2.29 -24.58
CA ALA A 213 4.17 -1.66 -25.70
C ALA A 213 5.68 -1.56 -25.46
N VAL A 214 6.16 -1.89 -24.26
CA VAL A 214 7.59 -1.90 -23.86
C VAL A 214 8.09 -3.34 -23.76
#